data_0a09713d1369b092a961abf1380a4bef
#
_entry.id   0a09713d1369b092a961abf1380a4bef
#
_cell.length_a   1.000
_cell.length_b   1.000
_cell.length_c   1.000
_cell.angle_alpha   90.00
_cell.angle_beta   90.00
_cell.angle_gamma   90.00
#
_symmetry.space_group_name_H-M   'P 1'
#
loop_
_entity.id
_entity.type
_entity.pdbx_description
1 polymer ?
#
loop_
_entity_poly.entity_id
_entity_poly.type
_entity_poly.pdbx_seq_one_letter_code
_entity_poly.pdbx_strand_id
1 'polypeptide(L)'
;MILGNNADEILPGLWLGNFNSSKDEVFLKTKNINTVFNCTKDLPFSPLATIRYRVPVDDNLQADEIRNMELWSYEIIYKLINEMKKGQPVLVHCAAGMQRSAAVVAMYLVATQGMNWEQAHRHIKQRRNIAFFPGANFERAIQGFYTAFQKEIRPALGEPQ
;
A
#
# COMPACT_ATOMS: atom_id res chain seq x y z
N MET A 1 -5.11 13.99 -20.17
CA MET A 1 -3.98 13.41 -19.43
C MET A 1 -4.23 13.52 -17.94
N ILE A 2 -3.99 12.45 -17.22
CA ILE A 2 -4.12 12.47 -15.78
C ILE A 2 -2.82 12.97 -15.18
N LEU A 3 -2.90 14.07 -14.46
CA LEU A 3 -1.76 14.64 -13.76
C LEU A 3 -2.01 14.50 -12.26
N GLY A 4 -1.05 13.96 -11.55
CA GLY A 4 -1.12 13.78 -10.12
C GLY A 4 0.22 14.07 -9.47
N ASN A 5 0.22 14.14 -8.18
CA ASN A 5 1.45 14.24 -7.41
C ASN A 5 2.22 12.93 -7.48
N ASN A 6 3.53 13.00 -7.27
CA ASN A 6 4.36 11.79 -7.18
C ASN A 6 3.99 10.97 -5.93
N ALA A 7 3.55 11.62 -4.87
CA ALA A 7 3.04 10.93 -3.67
C ALA A 7 1.97 11.79 -3.00
N ASP A 8 1.06 11.12 -2.32
CA ASP A 8 -0.02 11.76 -1.56
C ASP A 8 -0.13 11.09 -0.19
N GLU A 9 -0.44 11.90 0.82
CA GLU A 9 -0.63 11.38 2.18
C GLU A 9 -2.05 10.86 2.35
N ILE A 10 -2.18 9.57 2.63
CA ILE A 10 -3.48 8.89 2.69
C ILE A 10 -4.05 8.91 4.11
N LEU A 11 -3.20 8.70 5.10
CA LEU A 11 -3.45 8.91 6.52
C LEU A 11 -2.26 9.67 7.07
N PRO A 12 -2.38 10.32 8.24
CA PRO A 12 -1.21 10.98 8.82
C PRO A 12 -0.01 10.03 8.91
N GLY A 13 1.07 10.39 8.22
CA GLY A 13 2.30 9.61 8.18
C GLY A 13 2.32 8.46 7.18
N LEU A 14 1.24 8.19 6.46
CA LEU A 14 1.21 7.12 5.45
C LEU A 14 1.10 7.69 4.05
N TRP A 15 2.16 7.56 3.28
CA TRP A 15 2.27 8.10 1.92
C TRP A 15 2.15 7.01 0.88
N LEU A 16 1.43 7.29 -0.18
CA LEU A 16 1.25 6.43 -1.34
C LEU A 16 1.85 7.15 -2.55
N GLY A 17 2.81 6.51 -3.22
CA GLY A 17 3.52 7.18 -4.30
C GLY A 17 3.99 6.30 -5.44
N ASN A 18 4.61 6.97 -6.42
CA ASN A 18 5.24 6.34 -7.58
C ASN A 18 6.76 6.17 -7.32
N PHE A 19 7.44 5.59 -8.31
CA PHE A 19 8.89 5.38 -8.21
C PHE A 19 9.65 6.71 -8.09
N ASN A 20 9.20 7.76 -8.76
CA ASN A 20 9.86 9.06 -8.66
C ASN A 20 9.89 9.57 -7.22
N SER A 21 8.79 9.43 -6.47
CA SER A 21 8.76 9.84 -5.06
C SER A 21 9.75 9.05 -4.22
N SER A 22 9.96 7.78 -4.54
CA SER A 22 10.87 6.92 -3.76
C SER A 22 12.34 7.28 -3.96
N LYS A 23 12.68 8.02 -5.02
CA LYS A 23 14.04 8.49 -5.31
C LYS A 23 14.24 9.98 -5.03
N ASP A 24 13.19 10.70 -4.71
CA ASP A 24 13.24 12.14 -4.49
C ASP A 24 13.78 12.42 -3.10
N GLU A 25 15.09 12.70 -3.02
CA GLU A 25 15.75 12.90 -1.74
C GLU A 25 15.23 14.13 -0.99
N VAL A 26 14.83 15.19 -1.72
CA VAL A 26 14.24 16.37 -1.10
C VAL A 26 12.91 16.01 -0.42
N PHE A 27 12.06 15.26 -1.13
CA PHE A 27 10.79 14.80 -0.58
C PHE A 27 11.02 13.93 0.66
N LEU A 28 11.89 12.92 0.55
CA LEU A 28 12.14 11.98 1.64
C LEU A 28 12.69 12.70 2.87
N LYS A 29 13.63 13.62 2.69
CA LYS A 29 14.20 14.37 3.79
C LYS A 29 13.20 15.33 4.42
N THR A 30 12.45 16.06 3.59
CA THR A 30 11.48 17.04 4.07
C THR A 30 10.37 16.39 4.90
N LYS A 31 9.95 15.18 4.50
CA LYS A 31 8.88 14.44 5.20
C LYS A 31 9.44 13.46 6.24
N ASN A 32 10.76 13.39 6.42
CA ASN A 32 11.42 12.47 7.34
C ASN A 32 11.08 11.01 7.05
N ILE A 33 11.00 10.63 5.77
CA ILE A 33 10.69 9.27 5.36
C ILE A 33 11.97 8.48 5.20
N ASN A 34 12.16 7.44 6.02
CA ASN A 34 13.24 6.48 5.85
C ASN A 34 12.76 5.03 5.88
N THR A 35 11.46 4.82 6.01
CA THR A 35 10.83 3.51 5.93
C THR A 35 10.03 3.43 4.62
N VAL A 36 10.39 2.47 3.77
CA VAL A 36 9.82 2.36 2.41
C VAL A 36 9.38 0.94 2.14
N PHE A 37 8.12 0.81 1.69
CA PHE A 37 7.55 -0.42 1.18
C PHE A 37 7.52 -0.31 -0.35
N ASN A 38 8.36 -1.11 -1.01
CA ASN A 38 8.53 -1.12 -2.46
C ASN A 38 7.72 -2.28 -3.04
N CYS A 39 6.59 -1.97 -3.67
CA CYS A 39 5.67 -2.98 -4.20
C CYS A 39 6.01 -3.33 -5.64
N THR A 40 7.28 -3.59 -5.92
CA THR A 40 7.77 -4.06 -7.22
C THR A 40 8.78 -5.19 -7.01
N LYS A 41 9.04 -5.94 -8.09
CA LYS A 41 10.04 -7.02 -8.04
C LYS A 41 11.47 -6.51 -8.08
N ASP A 42 11.74 -5.44 -8.83
CA ASP A 42 13.09 -5.09 -9.22
C ASP A 42 13.48 -3.62 -9.13
N LEU A 43 12.55 -2.70 -8.86
CA LEU A 43 12.93 -1.30 -8.72
C LEU A 43 13.78 -1.11 -7.47
N PRO A 44 14.86 -0.31 -7.56
CA PRO A 44 15.78 -0.14 -6.43
C PRO A 44 15.20 0.76 -5.35
N PHE A 45 15.80 0.68 -4.16
CA PHE A 45 15.53 1.60 -3.06
C PHE A 45 16.50 2.78 -3.11
N SER A 46 16.04 3.95 -2.66
CA SER A 46 16.93 5.06 -2.38
C SER A 46 17.89 4.70 -1.22
N PRO A 47 19.11 5.21 -1.23
CA PRO A 47 20.01 5.07 -0.06
C PRO A 47 19.39 5.62 1.23
N LEU A 48 18.47 6.58 1.14
CA LEU A 48 17.79 7.15 2.30
C LEU A 48 16.75 6.20 2.92
N ALA A 49 16.33 5.17 2.17
CA ALA A 49 15.43 4.15 2.69
C ALA A 49 16.24 3.16 3.53
N THR A 50 16.33 3.40 4.84
CA THR A 50 17.12 2.57 5.74
C THR A 50 16.31 1.38 6.27
N ILE A 51 15.00 1.49 6.32
CA ILE A 51 14.09 0.41 6.66
C ILE A 51 13.31 0.04 5.40
N ARG A 52 13.51 -1.19 4.90
CA ARG A 52 13.09 -1.59 3.56
C ARG A 52 12.25 -2.85 3.60
N TYR A 53 11.11 -2.79 2.91
CA TYR A 53 10.25 -3.96 2.69
C TYR A 53 9.93 -4.06 1.21
N ARG A 54 9.89 -5.27 0.68
CA ARG A 54 9.56 -5.49 -0.72
C ARG A 54 8.35 -6.39 -0.84
N VAL A 55 7.42 -5.99 -1.70
CA VAL A 55 6.29 -6.82 -2.13
C VAL A 55 6.53 -7.15 -3.61
N PRO A 56 7.12 -8.30 -3.93
CA PRO A 56 7.62 -8.59 -5.28
C PRO A 56 6.49 -9.08 -6.19
N VAL A 57 5.69 -8.15 -6.67
CA VAL A 57 4.52 -8.42 -7.50
C VAL A 57 4.57 -7.57 -8.77
N ASP A 58 4.23 -8.16 -9.92
CA ASP A 58 4.07 -7.44 -11.18
C ASP A 58 2.62 -7.00 -11.37
N ASP A 59 2.45 -5.88 -12.06
CA ASP A 59 1.12 -5.37 -12.43
C ASP A 59 0.86 -5.69 -13.90
N ASN A 60 0.49 -6.93 -14.17
CA ASN A 60 0.30 -7.45 -15.53
C ASN A 60 -1.09 -8.06 -15.76
N LEU A 61 -2.01 -7.90 -14.81
CA LEU A 61 -3.38 -8.42 -14.87
C LEU A 61 -3.48 -9.96 -14.91
N GLN A 62 -2.37 -10.66 -14.73
CA GLN A 62 -2.39 -12.12 -14.68
C GLN A 62 -2.88 -12.63 -13.32
N ALA A 63 -3.63 -13.72 -13.34
CA ALA A 63 -4.19 -14.31 -12.12
C ALA A 63 -3.11 -14.66 -11.11
N ASP A 64 -1.95 -15.11 -11.57
CA ASP A 64 -0.83 -15.48 -10.70
C ASP A 64 -0.35 -14.28 -9.88
N GLU A 65 -0.25 -13.11 -10.49
CA GLU A 65 0.25 -11.91 -9.82
C GLU A 65 -0.80 -11.31 -8.88
N ILE A 66 -2.08 -11.42 -9.24
CA ILE A 66 -3.17 -11.02 -8.34
C ILE A 66 -3.17 -11.91 -7.11
N ARG A 67 -2.99 -13.22 -7.30
CA ARG A 67 -2.87 -14.17 -6.19
C ARG A 67 -1.61 -13.90 -5.34
N ASN A 68 -0.49 -13.59 -5.98
CA ASN A 68 0.73 -13.22 -5.27
C ASN A 68 0.52 -12.02 -4.36
N MET A 69 -0.19 -11.00 -4.84
CA MET A 69 -0.50 -9.83 -4.02
C MET A 69 -1.28 -10.24 -2.77
N GLU A 70 -2.30 -11.10 -2.93
CA GLU A 70 -3.05 -11.57 -1.77
C GLU A 70 -2.18 -12.36 -0.80
N LEU A 71 -1.35 -13.27 -1.30
CA LEU A 71 -0.50 -14.09 -0.45
C LEU A 71 0.53 -13.24 0.32
N TRP A 72 1.12 -12.25 -0.34
CA TRP A 72 2.06 -11.34 0.32
C TRP A 72 1.38 -10.41 1.33
N SER A 73 0.10 -10.09 1.10
CA SER A 73 -0.60 -9.08 1.91
C SER A 73 -0.63 -9.45 3.39
N TYR A 74 -0.76 -10.72 3.73
CA TYR A 74 -0.88 -11.13 5.13
C TYR A 74 0.36 -10.77 5.93
N GLU A 75 1.55 -11.02 5.36
CA GLU A 75 2.80 -10.66 6.01
C GLU A 75 3.06 -9.15 5.96
N ILE A 76 2.85 -8.55 4.78
CA ILE A 76 3.25 -7.16 4.57
C ILE A 76 2.36 -6.18 5.33
N ILE A 77 1.06 -6.48 5.46
CA ILE A 77 0.16 -5.63 6.24
C ILE A 77 0.51 -5.69 7.73
N TYR A 78 0.87 -6.86 8.24
CA TYR A 78 1.37 -6.99 9.61
C TYR A 78 2.62 -6.10 9.82
N LYS A 79 3.57 -6.14 8.88
CA LYS A 79 4.78 -5.32 8.97
C LYS A 79 4.48 -3.84 8.85
N LEU A 80 3.55 -3.46 7.97
CA LEU A 80 3.15 -2.07 7.81
C LEU A 80 2.49 -1.53 9.09
N ILE A 81 1.61 -2.33 9.71
CA ILE A 81 1.01 -1.96 10.98
C ILE A 81 2.09 -1.70 12.03
N ASN A 82 3.09 -2.58 12.12
CA ASN A 82 4.16 -2.43 13.10
C ASN A 82 5.00 -1.18 12.84
N GLU A 83 5.31 -0.87 11.57
CA GLU A 83 6.06 0.34 11.25
C GLU A 83 5.26 1.60 11.57
N MET A 84 3.96 1.61 11.24
CA MET A 84 3.10 2.75 11.54
C MET A 84 2.96 2.99 13.04
N LYS A 85 2.98 1.95 13.86
CA LYS A 85 2.92 2.07 15.32
C LYS A 85 4.11 2.79 15.90
N LYS A 86 5.25 2.83 15.21
CA LYS A 86 6.44 3.55 15.66
C LYS A 86 6.27 5.07 15.57
N GLY A 87 5.23 5.55 14.89
CA GLY A 87 4.96 6.97 14.74
C GLY A 87 5.82 7.67 13.71
N GLN A 88 6.59 6.93 12.90
CA GLN A 88 7.43 7.50 11.85
C GLN A 88 6.71 7.43 10.51
N PRO A 89 6.94 8.43 9.62
CA PRO A 89 6.32 8.40 8.29
C PRO A 89 6.80 7.22 7.46
N VAL A 90 5.89 6.69 6.63
CA VAL A 90 6.14 5.54 5.77
C VAL A 90 5.70 5.86 4.34
N LEU A 91 6.51 5.49 3.36
CA LEU A 91 6.15 5.54 1.94
C LEU A 91 5.88 4.13 1.43
N VAL A 92 4.72 3.95 0.82
CA VAL A 92 4.35 2.73 0.09
C VAL A 92 4.28 3.12 -1.38
N HIS A 93 5.11 2.50 -2.24
CA HIS A 93 5.16 2.88 -3.65
C HIS A 93 5.24 1.67 -4.58
N CYS A 94 4.93 1.90 -5.84
CA CYS A 94 5.23 0.98 -6.93
C CYS A 94 5.76 1.82 -8.11
N ALA A 95 5.60 1.38 -9.35
CA ALA A 95 6.09 2.17 -10.50
C ALA A 95 5.27 3.45 -10.68
N ALA A 96 3.96 3.33 -10.86
CA ALA A 96 3.07 4.47 -11.12
C ALA A 96 2.36 4.99 -9.87
N GLY A 97 2.35 4.23 -8.78
CA GLY A 97 1.61 4.60 -7.58
C GLY A 97 0.11 4.57 -7.79
N MET A 98 -0.37 3.64 -8.62
CA MET A 98 -1.79 3.56 -9.00
C MET A 98 -2.44 2.23 -8.65
N GLN A 99 -1.72 1.13 -8.69
CA GLN A 99 -2.32 -0.20 -8.53
C GLN A 99 -1.70 -1.01 -7.39
N ARG A 100 -0.43 -1.43 -7.50
CA ARG A 100 0.19 -2.32 -6.51
C ARG A 100 0.29 -1.67 -5.14
N SER A 101 0.87 -0.49 -5.06
CA SER A 101 0.99 0.24 -3.80
C SER A 101 -0.38 0.67 -3.28
N ALA A 102 -1.29 1.06 -4.16
CA ALA A 102 -2.65 1.41 -3.77
C ALA A 102 -3.39 0.21 -3.18
N ALA A 103 -3.16 -0.99 -3.71
CA ALA A 103 -3.75 -2.22 -3.16
C ALA A 103 -3.25 -2.49 -1.74
N VAL A 104 -1.95 -2.34 -1.50
CA VAL A 104 -1.37 -2.52 -0.16
C VAL A 104 -1.97 -1.52 0.81
N VAL A 105 -2.08 -0.25 0.42
CA VAL A 105 -2.68 0.78 1.28
C VAL A 105 -4.15 0.47 1.54
N ALA A 106 -4.90 0.01 0.53
CA ALA A 106 -6.30 -0.37 0.73
C ALA A 106 -6.45 -1.49 1.77
N MET A 107 -5.61 -2.51 1.69
CA MET A 107 -5.63 -3.61 2.65
C MET A 107 -5.24 -3.13 4.05
N TYR A 108 -4.33 -2.18 4.15
CA TYR A 108 -4.00 -1.55 5.44
C TYR A 108 -5.21 -0.83 6.04
N LEU A 109 -5.97 -0.10 5.22
CA LEU A 109 -7.19 0.59 5.67
C LEU A 109 -8.26 -0.42 6.12
N VAL A 110 -8.39 -1.53 5.41
CA VAL A 110 -9.28 -2.62 5.83
C VAL A 110 -8.90 -3.14 7.21
N ALA A 111 -7.61 -3.38 7.42
CA ALA A 111 -7.13 -3.98 8.67
C ALA A 111 -7.19 -3.03 9.86
N THR A 112 -6.93 -1.74 9.65
CA THR A 112 -6.74 -0.80 10.76
C THR A 112 -7.87 0.18 10.94
N GLN A 113 -8.65 0.48 9.88
CA GLN A 113 -9.74 1.46 9.94
C GLN A 113 -11.12 0.80 9.85
N GLY A 114 -11.19 -0.53 9.77
CA GLY A 114 -12.47 -1.22 9.70
C GLY A 114 -13.23 -0.97 8.40
N MET A 115 -12.54 -0.61 7.34
CA MET A 115 -13.18 -0.30 6.06
C MET A 115 -13.44 -1.56 5.24
N ASN A 116 -14.54 -1.55 4.46
CA ASN A 116 -14.70 -2.50 3.37
C ASN A 116 -14.00 -1.94 2.11
N TRP A 117 -14.04 -2.72 1.00
CA TRP A 117 -13.34 -2.32 -0.23
C TRP A 117 -13.84 -0.97 -0.77
N GLU A 118 -15.14 -0.77 -0.82
CA GLU A 118 -15.71 0.46 -1.36
C GLU A 118 -15.29 1.69 -0.55
N GLN A 119 -15.23 1.55 0.76
CA GLN A 119 -14.80 2.63 1.65
C GLN A 119 -13.30 2.91 1.49
N ALA A 120 -12.47 1.88 1.42
CA ALA A 120 -11.04 2.02 1.21
C ALA A 120 -10.74 2.66 -0.15
N HIS A 121 -11.43 2.20 -1.19
CA HIS A 121 -11.32 2.75 -2.55
C HIS A 121 -11.64 4.24 -2.56
N ARG A 122 -12.75 4.62 -1.97
CA ARG A 122 -13.18 6.02 -1.91
C ARG A 122 -12.19 6.88 -1.14
N HIS A 123 -11.75 6.40 0.02
CA HIS A 123 -10.80 7.12 0.86
C HIS A 123 -9.50 7.43 0.12
N ILE A 124 -8.96 6.43 -0.57
CA ILE A 124 -7.71 6.59 -1.31
C ILE A 124 -7.90 7.54 -2.49
N LYS A 125 -8.97 7.36 -3.27
CA LYS A 125 -9.20 8.22 -4.45
C LYS A 125 -9.45 9.67 -4.10
N GLN A 126 -10.01 9.95 -2.93
CA GLN A 126 -10.18 11.34 -2.47
C GLN A 126 -8.84 12.03 -2.23
N ARG A 127 -7.80 11.28 -1.90
CA ARG A 127 -6.48 11.84 -1.61
C ARG A 127 -5.49 11.68 -2.76
N ARG A 128 -5.71 10.66 -3.60
CA ARG A 128 -4.90 10.39 -4.78
C ARG A 128 -5.82 9.96 -5.92
N ASN A 129 -6.30 10.93 -6.70
CA ASN A 129 -7.34 10.69 -7.70
C ASN A 129 -6.93 9.71 -8.81
N ILE A 130 -5.63 9.54 -9.06
CA ILE A 130 -5.15 8.62 -10.09
C ILE A 130 -5.10 7.16 -9.59
N ALA A 131 -5.27 6.93 -8.30
CA ALA A 131 -5.28 5.56 -7.76
C ALA A 131 -6.41 4.75 -8.40
N PHE A 132 -6.10 3.48 -8.72
CA PHE A 132 -7.05 2.54 -9.29
C PHE A 132 -7.63 2.95 -10.65
N PHE A 133 -6.90 3.78 -11.40
CA PHE A 133 -7.35 4.18 -12.74
C PHE A 133 -6.69 3.26 -13.80
N PRO A 134 -7.44 2.78 -14.81
CA PRO A 134 -8.87 2.99 -15.06
C PRO A 134 -9.79 2.05 -14.27
N GLY A 135 -9.25 1.13 -13.53
CA GLY A 135 -9.94 0.23 -12.63
C GLY A 135 -8.96 -0.37 -11.65
N ALA A 136 -9.44 -1.08 -10.64
CA ALA A 136 -8.58 -1.67 -9.61
C ALA A 136 -8.08 -3.04 -10.04
N ASN A 137 -6.82 -3.12 -10.50
CA ASN A 137 -6.24 -4.35 -11.04
C ASN A 137 -6.15 -5.47 -9.99
N PHE A 138 -6.01 -5.13 -8.72
CA PHE A 138 -5.85 -6.09 -7.62
C PHE A 138 -7.10 -6.18 -6.73
N GLU A 139 -8.26 -5.79 -7.25
CA GLU A 139 -9.49 -5.83 -6.46
C GLU A 139 -9.73 -7.21 -5.85
N ARG A 140 -9.49 -8.29 -6.61
CA ARG A 140 -9.70 -9.65 -6.12
C ARG A 140 -8.80 -9.98 -4.95
N ALA A 141 -7.55 -9.50 -4.97
CA ALA A 141 -6.63 -9.67 -3.86
C ALA A 141 -7.09 -8.91 -2.61
N ILE A 142 -7.57 -7.68 -2.80
CA ILE A 142 -8.09 -6.86 -1.70
C ILE A 142 -9.33 -7.51 -1.10
N GLN A 143 -10.25 -7.99 -1.92
CA GLN A 143 -11.47 -8.69 -1.47
C GLN A 143 -11.12 -9.99 -0.73
N GLY A 144 -10.14 -10.74 -1.24
CA GLY A 144 -9.66 -11.94 -0.58
C GLY A 144 -9.06 -11.65 0.79
N PHE A 145 -8.25 -10.59 0.88
CA PHE A 145 -7.71 -10.13 2.15
C PHE A 145 -8.82 -9.72 3.12
N TYR A 146 -9.80 -8.96 2.63
CA TYR A 146 -10.92 -8.52 3.46
C TYR A 146 -11.65 -9.72 4.06
N THR A 147 -11.97 -10.72 3.22
CA THR A 147 -12.68 -11.92 3.68
C THR A 147 -11.88 -12.69 4.72
N ALA A 148 -10.59 -12.92 4.45
CA ALA A 148 -9.72 -13.63 5.39
C ALA A 148 -9.55 -12.85 6.68
N PHE A 149 -9.40 -11.52 6.59
CA PHE A 149 -9.23 -10.68 7.77
C PHE A 149 -10.46 -10.75 8.68
N GLN A 150 -11.66 -10.69 8.12
CA GLN A 150 -12.90 -10.74 8.88
C GLN A 150 -13.12 -12.11 9.54
N LYS A 151 -12.83 -13.20 8.82
CA LYS A 151 -13.17 -14.54 9.27
C LYS A 151 -12.09 -15.21 10.11
N GLU A 152 -10.83 -14.93 9.85
CA GLU A 152 -9.72 -15.69 10.43
C GLU A 152 -8.77 -14.83 11.25
N ILE A 153 -8.33 -13.69 10.70
CA ILE A 153 -7.28 -12.90 11.33
C ILE A 153 -7.83 -12.10 12.51
N ARG A 154 -8.93 -11.37 12.29
CA ARG A 154 -9.52 -10.52 13.33
C ARG A 154 -9.98 -11.31 14.55
N PRO A 155 -10.69 -12.45 14.39
CA PRO A 155 -11.03 -13.28 15.55
C PRO A 155 -9.80 -13.84 16.26
N ALA A 156 -8.74 -14.20 15.52
CA ALA A 156 -7.50 -14.71 16.11
C ALA A 156 -6.78 -13.65 16.95
N LEU A 157 -7.00 -12.35 16.65
CA LEU A 157 -6.46 -11.25 17.45
C LEU A 157 -7.30 -10.94 18.68
N GLY A 158 -8.42 -11.67 18.90
CA GLY A 158 -9.29 -11.47 20.03
C GLY A 158 -10.19 -10.26 19.97
N GLU A 159 -10.38 -9.67 18.78
CA GLU A 159 -11.24 -8.51 18.61
C GLU A 159 -12.71 -8.90 18.50
N PRO A 160 -13.66 -8.04 18.96
CA PRO A 160 -15.09 -8.28 18.79
C PRO A 160 -15.46 -8.32 17.33
N GLN A 161 -16.44 -9.15 16.99
CA GLN A 161 -16.95 -9.28 15.62
C GLN A 161 -18.11 -8.37 15.35
#